data_d7283064df335011d3598a2029e501e5
#
_entry.id   d7283064df335011d3598a2029e501e5
#
_cell.length_a   1.000
_cell.length_b   1.000
_cell.length_c   1.000
_cell.angle_alpha   90.00
_cell.angle_beta   90.00
_cell.angle_gamma   90.00
#
_symmetry.space_group_name_H-M   'P 1'
#
loop_
_entity.id
_entity.type
_entity.pdbx_description
1 polymer ?
#
loop_
_entity_poly.entity_id
_entity_poly.type
_entity_poly.pdbx_seq_one_letter_code
_entity_poly.pdbx_strand_id
1 'polypeptide(L)'
;MSNVIQHLYKFSSVHGGLLYAWFPSMHTRVDIVLCGRQGEESLMLVISAIHEMLCRLEKMANYYDAESELAYLNRTAATGPQPVSKELYDMLAFCVECYTRTDGCFDVTIHSANYTRNSIYSIQLSPQEHTLFFLQPGVTIN
;
A
#
# COMPACT_ATOMS: atom_id res chain seq x y z
N MET A 1 5.80 18.97 -1.35
CA MET A 1 5.55 19.20 0.10
C MET A 1 6.67 18.52 0.87
N SER A 2 7.25 19.19 1.87
CA SER A 2 8.38 18.61 2.62
C SER A 2 7.88 17.39 3.40
N ASN A 3 8.47 16.22 3.13
CA ASN A 3 8.23 14.97 3.87
C ASN A 3 8.85 15.00 5.27
N VAL A 4 8.55 16.05 6.04
CA VAL A 4 9.08 16.20 7.39
C VAL A 4 8.18 15.48 8.37
N ILE A 5 8.75 14.48 9.05
CA ILE A 5 8.10 13.83 10.19
C ILE A 5 8.00 14.84 11.32
N GLN A 6 6.80 15.10 11.79
CA GLN A 6 6.54 15.89 12.99
C GLN A 6 6.25 14.95 14.16
N HIS A 7 6.66 15.33 15.36
CA HIS A 7 6.41 14.47 16.53
C HIS A 7 6.30 15.25 17.83
N LEU A 8 5.69 14.60 18.81
CA LEU A 8 5.64 14.99 20.23
C LEU A 8 6.04 13.78 21.07
N TYR A 9 6.88 14.02 22.06
CA TYR A 9 7.31 12.98 22.99
C TYR A 9 7.00 13.37 24.44
N LYS A 10 6.53 12.40 25.22
CA LYS A 10 6.31 12.55 26.65
C LYS A 10 6.81 11.32 27.40
N PHE A 11 7.56 11.52 28.45
CA PHE A 11 8.04 10.44 29.30
C PHE A 11 7.32 10.45 30.65
N SER A 12 7.01 9.26 31.15
CA SER A 12 6.49 9.02 32.48
C SER A 12 7.31 7.92 33.15
N SER A 13 7.75 8.14 34.37
CA SER A 13 8.48 7.14 35.16
C SER A 13 7.68 5.86 35.41
N VAL A 14 6.36 5.94 35.35
CA VAL A 14 5.44 4.81 35.56
C VAL A 14 5.11 4.09 34.26
N HIS A 15 4.86 4.83 33.19
CA HIS A 15 4.33 4.29 31.93
C HIS A 15 5.36 4.24 30.79
N GLY A 16 6.56 4.80 30.99
CA GLY A 16 7.58 4.91 29.96
C GLY A 16 7.37 6.10 29.03
N GLY A 17 7.95 6.00 27.81
CA GLY A 17 7.80 7.01 26.77
C GLY A 17 6.54 6.80 25.93
N LEU A 18 5.90 7.91 25.55
CA LEU A 18 4.85 8.00 24.55
C LEU A 18 5.35 8.92 23.45
N LEU A 19 5.46 8.40 22.24
CA LEU A 19 5.79 9.17 21.04
C LEU A 19 4.56 9.21 20.14
N TYR A 20 4.12 10.40 19.79
CA TYR A 20 3.12 10.64 18.75
C TYR A 20 3.80 11.32 17.58
N ALA A 21 3.73 10.71 16.41
CA ALA A 21 4.33 11.24 15.18
C ALA A 21 3.30 11.29 14.06
N TRP A 22 3.47 12.26 13.14
CA TRP A 22 2.62 12.37 11.96
C TRP A 22 3.39 12.94 10.77
N PHE A 23 2.94 12.49 9.57
CA PHE A 23 3.51 12.94 8.30
C PHE A 23 2.49 12.69 7.16
N PRO A 24 2.60 13.41 6.02
CA PRO A 24 1.80 13.12 4.84
C PRO A 24 2.31 11.86 4.13
N SER A 25 1.40 10.99 3.68
CA SER A 25 1.68 9.86 2.80
C SER A 25 0.41 9.46 2.05
N MET A 26 0.53 8.99 0.82
CA MET A 26 -0.58 8.50 -0.01
C MET A 26 -1.77 9.48 -0.07
N HIS A 27 -1.49 10.77 -0.25
CA HIS A 27 -2.47 11.87 -0.27
C HIS A 27 -3.30 12.02 1.00
N THR A 28 -2.86 11.46 2.11
CA THR A 28 -3.50 11.58 3.42
C THR A 28 -2.49 11.91 4.51
N ARG A 29 -2.92 11.97 5.75
CA ARG A 29 -2.06 12.10 6.91
C ARG A 29 -1.99 10.76 7.64
N VAL A 30 -0.78 10.32 7.91
CA VAL A 30 -0.49 9.16 8.77
C VAL A 30 -0.19 9.66 10.17
N ASP A 31 -0.86 9.09 11.15
CA ASP A 31 -0.68 9.36 12.58
C ASP A 31 -0.26 8.07 13.29
N ILE A 32 0.85 8.11 14.03
CA ILE A 32 1.43 6.95 14.70
C ILE A 32 1.65 7.26 16.17
N VAL A 33 1.21 6.38 17.03
CA VAL A 33 1.49 6.42 18.47
C VAL A 33 2.30 5.21 18.86
N LEU A 34 3.48 5.43 19.42
CA LEU A 34 4.35 4.41 19.98
C LEU A 34 4.46 4.58 21.50
N CYS A 35 4.36 3.46 22.19
CA CYS A 35 4.57 3.40 23.63
C CYS A 35 5.71 2.41 23.93
N GLY A 36 6.62 2.79 24.81
CA GLY A 36 7.73 1.91 25.16
C GLY A 36 8.56 2.47 26.31
N ARG A 37 9.42 1.61 26.86
CA ARG A 37 10.38 2.02 27.88
C ARG A 37 11.66 2.61 27.30
N GLN A 38 11.81 2.51 25.97
CA GLN A 38 12.92 3.10 25.24
C GLN A 38 12.79 4.62 25.23
N GLY A 39 13.91 5.30 25.08
CA GLY A 39 13.95 6.76 24.94
C GLY A 39 13.39 7.23 23.60
N GLU A 40 13.19 8.54 23.49
CA GLU A 40 12.67 9.22 22.30
C GLU A 40 13.42 8.83 21.02
N GLU A 41 14.74 8.80 21.06
CA GLU A 41 15.60 8.49 19.91
C GLU A 41 15.30 7.10 19.35
N SER A 42 15.18 6.07 20.21
CA SER A 42 14.86 4.70 19.78
C SER A 42 13.47 4.59 19.16
N LEU A 43 12.48 5.29 19.71
CA LEU A 43 11.12 5.33 19.14
C LEU A 43 11.10 6.08 17.80
N MET A 44 11.88 7.15 17.67
CA MET A 44 12.02 7.89 16.40
C MET A 44 12.69 7.06 15.30
N LEU A 45 13.63 6.16 15.61
CA LEU A 45 14.17 5.22 14.63
C LEU A 45 13.08 4.31 14.04
N VAL A 46 12.15 3.85 14.87
CA VAL A 46 10.99 3.04 14.41
C VAL A 46 10.09 3.88 13.49
N ILE A 47 9.76 5.11 13.88
CA ILE A 47 8.96 6.02 13.05
C ILE A 47 9.64 6.27 11.70
N SER A 48 10.96 6.51 11.68
CA SER A 48 11.71 6.72 10.44
C SER A 48 11.65 5.51 9.53
N ALA A 49 11.81 4.30 10.08
CA ALA A 49 11.70 3.06 9.31
C ALA A 49 10.29 2.85 8.72
N ILE A 50 9.23 3.18 9.48
CA ILE A 50 7.84 3.13 8.99
C ILE A 50 7.65 4.15 7.86
N HIS A 51 8.12 5.38 8.03
CA HIS A 51 8.02 6.42 7.01
C HIS A 51 8.73 6.01 5.71
N GLU A 52 9.96 5.50 5.79
CA GLU A 52 10.71 5.01 4.62
C GLU A 52 9.97 3.86 3.91
N MET A 53 9.41 2.92 4.68
CA MET A 53 8.60 1.83 4.13
C MET A 53 7.38 2.36 3.40
N LEU A 54 6.63 3.30 3.99
CA LEU A 54 5.44 3.89 3.37
C LEU A 54 5.78 4.68 2.10
N CYS A 55 6.88 5.43 2.09
CA CYS A 55 7.36 6.14 0.90
C CYS A 55 7.70 5.16 -0.25
N ARG A 56 8.32 4.02 0.08
CA ARG A 56 8.62 2.97 -0.92
C ARG A 56 7.35 2.33 -1.46
N LEU A 57 6.40 1.98 -0.60
CA LEU A 57 5.12 1.41 -1.01
C LEU A 57 4.30 2.39 -1.86
N GLU A 58 4.26 3.66 -1.47
CA GLU A 58 3.61 4.70 -2.26
C GLU A 58 4.21 4.82 -3.66
N LYS A 59 5.54 4.85 -3.78
CA LYS A 59 6.22 4.90 -5.07
C LYS A 59 5.93 3.68 -5.94
N MET A 60 5.80 2.50 -5.35
CA MET A 60 5.52 1.25 -6.06
C MET A 60 4.07 1.15 -6.52
N ALA A 61 3.12 1.49 -5.65
CA ALA A 61 1.68 1.27 -5.83
C ALA A 61 0.87 2.54 -6.14
N ASN A 62 1.52 3.63 -6.55
CA ASN A 62 0.83 4.88 -6.87
C ASN A 62 0.13 4.78 -8.24
N TYR A 63 -1.20 4.70 -8.21
CA TYR A 63 -2.03 4.70 -9.41
C TYR A 63 -1.82 5.93 -10.32
N TYR A 64 -1.54 7.09 -9.72
CA TYR A 64 -1.41 8.38 -10.42
C TYR A 64 0.01 8.68 -10.91
N ASP A 65 1.00 7.89 -10.49
CA ASP A 65 2.38 8.02 -10.95
C ASP A 65 2.62 7.06 -12.13
N ALA A 66 2.82 7.62 -13.33
CA ALA A 66 3.05 6.84 -14.55
C ALA A 66 4.30 5.94 -14.48
N GLU A 67 5.26 6.29 -13.61
CA GLU A 67 6.51 5.53 -13.41
C GLU A 67 6.38 4.45 -12.34
N SER A 68 5.22 4.34 -11.65
CA SER A 68 5.00 3.30 -10.66
C SER A 68 4.86 1.92 -11.30
N GLU A 69 5.24 0.87 -10.57
CA GLU A 69 5.04 -0.51 -11.01
C GLU A 69 3.56 -0.81 -11.25
N LEU A 70 2.67 -0.35 -10.37
CA LEU A 70 1.22 -0.52 -10.53
C LEU A 70 0.70 0.14 -11.83
N ALA A 71 1.13 1.36 -12.14
CA ALA A 71 0.73 2.02 -13.37
C ALA A 71 1.26 1.31 -14.62
N TYR A 72 2.47 0.75 -14.58
CA TYR A 72 2.99 -0.10 -15.62
C TYR A 72 2.11 -1.33 -15.85
N LEU A 73 1.76 -2.06 -14.78
CA LEU A 73 0.88 -3.23 -14.85
C LEU A 73 -0.50 -2.88 -15.41
N ASN A 74 -1.08 -1.78 -14.98
CA ASN A 74 -2.37 -1.30 -15.49
C ASN A 74 -2.36 -1.06 -17.01
N ARG A 75 -1.20 -0.68 -17.58
CA ARG A 75 -1.07 -0.47 -19.03
C ARG A 75 -0.79 -1.76 -19.82
N THR A 76 -0.19 -2.74 -19.19
CA THR A 76 0.41 -3.89 -19.92
C THR A 76 -0.23 -5.24 -19.61
N ALA A 77 -0.82 -5.42 -18.45
CA ALA A 77 -1.28 -6.75 -18.00
C ALA A 77 -2.45 -7.33 -18.81
N ALA A 78 -3.16 -6.51 -19.60
CA ALA A 78 -4.20 -7.01 -20.50
C ALA A 78 -3.61 -7.59 -21.82
N THR A 79 -2.33 -7.36 -22.12
CA THR A 79 -1.67 -7.88 -23.34
C THR A 79 -0.99 -9.23 -23.11
N GLY A 80 -0.81 -9.64 -21.86
CA GLY A 80 -0.19 -10.89 -21.46
C GLY A 80 0.29 -10.85 -20.01
N PRO A 81 0.68 -12.00 -19.45
CA PRO A 81 1.22 -12.05 -18.08
C PRO A 81 2.43 -11.14 -17.92
N GLN A 82 2.40 -10.31 -16.89
CA GLN A 82 3.48 -9.37 -16.58
C GLN A 82 4.16 -9.78 -15.25
N PRO A 83 5.49 -9.73 -15.17
CA PRO A 83 6.19 -9.97 -13.91
C PRO A 83 5.83 -8.87 -12.90
N VAL A 84 5.67 -9.28 -11.65
CA VAL A 84 5.32 -8.40 -10.52
C VAL A 84 6.34 -8.58 -9.42
N SER A 85 6.81 -7.48 -8.82
CA SER A 85 7.64 -7.56 -7.62
C SER A 85 6.91 -8.35 -6.52
N LYS A 86 7.67 -9.08 -5.72
CA LYS A 86 7.07 -9.91 -4.65
C LYS A 86 6.19 -9.05 -3.71
N GLU A 87 6.65 -7.86 -3.39
CA GLU A 87 5.96 -6.96 -2.46
C GLU A 87 4.60 -6.51 -3.03
N LEU A 88 4.56 -6.09 -4.29
CA LEU A 88 3.31 -5.70 -4.94
C LEU A 88 2.41 -6.92 -5.18
N TYR A 89 2.98 -8.08 -5.53
CA TYR A 89 2.22 -9.32 -5.65
C TYR A 89 1.49 -9.67 -4.34
N ASP A 90 2.20 -9.66 -3.22
CA ASP A 90 1.64 -9.96 -1.90
C ASP A 90 0.52 -8.97 -1.52
N MET A 91 0.70 -7.67 -1.84
CA MET A 91 -0.34 -6.66 -1.65
C MET A 91 -1.58 -6.95 -2.50
N LEU A 92 -1.43 -7.26 -3.78
CA LEU A 92 -2.54 -7.54 -4.68
C LEU A 92 -3.28 -8.83 -4.28
N ALA A 93 -2.55 -9.88 -3.88
CA ALA A 93 -3.15 -11.10 -3.36
C ALA A 93 -3.98 -10.83 -2.10
N PHE A 94 -3.48 -9.98 -1.20
CA PHE A 94 -4.22 -9.55 -0.02
C PHE A 94 -5.46 -8.70 -0.38
N CYS A 95 -5.38 -7.85 -1.40
CA CYS A 95 -6.54 -7.10 -1.88
C CYS A 95 -7.67 -8.02 -2.39
N VAL A 96 -7.32 -9.08 -3.12
CA VAL A 96 -8.30 -10.10 -3.58
C VAL A 96 -8.92 -10.84 -2.39
N GLU A 97 -8.13 -11.16 -1.37
CA GLU A 97 -8.64 -11.73 -0.12
C GLU A 97 -9.61 -10.76 0.59
N CYS A 98 -9.23 -9.49 0.71
CA CYS A 98 -10.08 -8.46 1.30
C CYS A 98 -11.42 -8.30 0.56
N TYR A 99 -11.41 -8.34 -0.77
CA TYR A 99 -12.64 -8.35 -1.56
C TYR A 99 -13.56 -9.48 -1.13
N THR A 100 -13.03 -10.70 -1.05
CA THR A 100 -13.81 -11.89 -0.65
C THR A 100 -14.33 -11.76 0.79
N ARG A 101 -13.49 -11.33 1.72
CA ARG A 101 -13.85 -11.20 3.15
C ARG A 101 -14.86 -10.10 3.43
N THR A 102 -14.95 -9.09 2.58
CA THR A 102 -15.88 -7.95 2.73
C THR A 102 -17.11 -8.07 1.82
N ASP A 103 -17.30 -9.20 1.16
CA ASP A 103 -18.37 -9.40 0.17
C ASP A 103 -18.41 -8.29 -0.90
N GLY A 104 -17.22 -7.92 -1.38
CA GLY A 104 -17.02 -6.91 -2.42
C GLY A 104 -17.17 -5.46 -1.97
N CYS A 105 -17.24 -5.20 -0.65
CA CYS A 105 -17.23 -3.81 -0.15
C CYS A 105 -15.87 -3.14 -0.33
N PHE A 106 -14.78 -3.91 -0.29
CA PHE A 106 -13.44 -3.47 -0.67
C PHE A 106 -13.13 -4.02 -2.07
N ASP A 107 -12.92 -3.16 -3.04
CA ASP A 107 -12.65 -3.56 -4.43
C ASP A 107 -11.63 -2.61 -5.08
N VAL A 108 -10.44 -3.13 -5.36
CA VAL A 108 -9.36 -2.38 -6.02
C VAL A 108 -9.59 -2.18 -7.52
N THR A 109 -10.62 -2.81 -8.10
CA THR A 109 -10.93 -2.69 -9.53
C THR A 109 -12.01 -1.67 -9.85
N ILE A 110 -12.46 -0.91 -8.84
CA ILE A 110 -13.60 0.02 -8.98
C ILE A 110 -13.41 1.09 -10.07
N HIS A 111 -12.16 1.42 -10.43
CA HIS A 111 -11.84 2.37 -11.50
C HIS A 111 -11.72 1.74 -12.89
N SER A 112 -12.03 0.45 -13.04
CA SER A 112 -12.03 -0.21 -14.36
C SER A 112 -13.06 0.43 -15.30
N ALA A 113 -12.71 0.53 -16.58
CA ALA A 113 -13.54 1.24 -17.58
C ALA A 113 -14.95 0.65 -17.71
N ASN A 114 -15.10 -0.67 -17.59
CA ASN A 114 -16.38 -1.37 -17.62
C ASN A 114 -16.59 -2.12 -16.29
N TYR A 115 -16.47 -1.38 -15.19
CA TYR A 115 -16.57 -1.96 -13.85
C TYR A 115 -17.87 -2.71 -13.62
N THR A 116 -17.75 -3.90 -13.08
CA THR A 116 -18.83 -4.67 -12.46
C THR A 116 -18.31 -5.26 -11.14
N ARG A 117 -19.20 -5.68 -10.25
CA ARG A 117 -18.80 -6.40 -9.03
C ARG A 117 -17.94 -7.65 -9.29
N ASN A 118 -17.90 -8.16 -10.53
CA ASN A 118 -17.08 -9.30 -10.91
C ASN A 118 -15.74 -8.91 -11.54
N SER A 119 -15.42 -7.60 -11.65
CA SER A 119 -14.17 -7.12 -12.28
C SER A 119 -12.94 -7.67 -11.58
N ILE A 120 -12.98 -7.88 -10.26
CA ILE A 120 -11.89 -8.49 -9.48
C ILE A 120 -11.50 -9.89 -9.99
N TYR A 121 -12.45 -10.68 -10.48
CA TYR A 121 -12.18 -12.02 -11.02
C TYR A 121 -11.49 -11.99 -12.38
N SER A 122 -11.34 -10.83 -12.99
CA SER A 122 -10.52 -10.64 -14.18
C SER A 122 -9.03 -10.50 -13.87
N ILE A 123 -8.66 -10.40 -12.60
CA ILE A 123 -7.27 -10.38 -12.15
C ILE A 123 -6.80 -11.83 -11.95
N GLN A 124 -5.81 -12.25 -12.71
CA GLN A 124 -5.10 -13.51 -12.47
C GLN A 124 -3.72 -13.27 -11.88
N LEU A 125 -3.47 -13.86 -10.73
CA LEU A 125 -2.19 -13.86 -10.03
C LEU A 125 -1.59 -15.26 -10.06
N SER A 126 -0.37 -15.41 -10.60
CA SER A 126 0.39 -16.67 -10.58
C SER A 126 1.39 -16.66 -9.42
N PRO A 127 1.19 -17.47 -8.36
CA PRO A 127 2.12 -17.50 -7.23
C PRO A 127 3.46 -18.16 -7.55
N GLN A 128 3.52 -19.06 -8.55
CA GLN A 128 4.75 -19.73 -8.96
C GLN A 128 5.67 -18.81 -9.75
N GLU A 129 5.08 -17.98 -10.61
CA GLU A 129 5.82 -17.11 -11.52
C GLU A 129 5.87 -15.65 -11.07
N HIS A 130 5.12 -15.28 -10.02
CA HIS A 130 4.91 -13.89 -9.60
C HIS A 130 4.51 -13.00 -10.78
N THR A 131 3.46 -13.40 -11.51
CA THR A 131 2.93 -12.63 -12.64
C THR A 131 1.48 -12.21 -12.40
N LEU A 132 1.12 -11.09 -13.03
CA LEU A 132 -0.23 -10.55 -13.12
C LEU A 132 -0.71 -10.56 -14.56
N PHE A 133 -1.95 -10.97 -14.77
CA PHE A 133 -2.62 -10.90 -16.05
C PHE A 133 -4.06 -10.43 -15.89
N PHE A 134 -4.53 -9.56 -16.79
CA PHE A 134 -5.94 -9.17 -16.87
C PHE A 134 -6.65 -9.96 -17.97
N LEU A 135 -7.67 -10.73 -17.61
CA LEU A 135 -8.44 -11.56 -18.54
C LEU A 135 -9.20 -10.76 -19.59
N GLN A 136 -9.38 -9.47 -19.38
CA GLN A 136 -10.09 -8.59 -20.30
C GLN A 136 -9.48 -7.18 -20.28
N PRO A 137 -9.54 -6.44 -21.41
CA PRO A 137 -9.07 -5.07 -21.46
C PRO A 137 -9.95 -4.15 -20.61
N GLY A 138 -9.36 -3.03 -20.15
CA GLY A 138 -10.06 -2.02 -19.37
C GLY A 138 -10.15 -2.32 -17.88
N VAL A 139 -9.61 -3.45 -17.40
CA VAL A 139 -9.39 -3.68 -15.97
C VAL A 139 -8.27 -2.78 -15.48
N THR A 140 -8.49 -2.16 -14.34
CA THR A 140 -7.53 -1.25 -13.69
C THR A 140 -7.54 -1.48 -12.19
N ILE A 141 -6.38 -1.50 -11.57
CA ILE A 141 -6.18 -1.60 -10.13
C ILE A 141 -5.82 -0.22 -9.59
N ASN A 142 -6.49 0.18 -8.50
CA ASN A 142 -6.24 1.43 -7.78
C ASN A 142 -6.26 1.22 -6.27
#